data_8ce995da22ce3538a471abab73184ba9
#
_entry.id   8ce995da22ce3538a471abab73184ba9
#
_cell.length_a   1.000
_cell.length_b   1.000
_cell.length_c   1.000
_cell.angle_alpha   90.00
_cell.angle_beta   90.00
_cell.angle_gamma   90.00
#
_symmetry.space_group_name_H-M   'P 1'
#
loop_
_entity.id
_entity.type
_entity.pdbx_description
1 polymer ?
#
loop_
_entity_poly.entity_id
_entity_poly.type
_entity_poly.pdbx_seq_one_letter_code
_entity_poly.pdbx_strand_id
1 'polypeptide(L)'
;MLDALRAVILGIVEGVTEFLPVSSTGHLLLTARFFGLGEGAFWDSFIVLIQLGAILAILVLYFERLWRVAIGLFSGDTDSRRFVIGVLIAFLPAVVVGLIAGKYIKSMLFNPWVVCFTLIVGGAVLLWVDQLRLKPREHDATRFPLLMYLWIGIAQCMAMIPGVSRSGASIVAAMLLGADKRAAAEFSFFLAIPTMIGAFAYDFYKNRAEMTTDHLGIVTIGFVVSFITALIVVRTFLDYVTRHGFVLFAWWRVIVGTLGLVALAMGF
;
A
#
# COMPACT_ATOMS: atom_id res chain seq x y z
N MET A 1 25.81 5.28 12.60
CA MET A 1 25.11 6.60 12.54
C MET A 1 24.43 6.83 11.20
N LEU A 2 25.12 6.61 10.07
CA LEU A 2 24.54 6.77 8.72
C LEU A 2 23.34 5.83 8.47
N ASP A 3 23.42 4.56 8.85
CA ASP A 3 22.34 3.60 8.66
C ASP A 3 21.10 3.91 9.51
N ALA A 4 21.28 4.48 10.72
CA ALA A 4 20.14 4.94 11.52
C ALA A 4 19.41 6.12 10.83
N LEU A 5 20.14 7.05 10.20
CA LEU A 5 19.53 8.14 9.42
C LEU A 5 18.77 7.60 8.20
N ARG A 6 19.37 6.64 7.47
CA ARG A 6 18.71 5.94 6.35
C ARG A 6 17.43 5.25 6.80
N ALA A 7 17.47 4.55 7.93
CA ALA A 7 16.31 3.88 8.51
C ALA A 7 15.18 4.88 8.87
N VAL A 8 15.54 6.03 9.44
CA VAL A 8 14.56 7.10 9.73
C VAL A 8 13.92 7.61 8.44
N ILE A 9 14.72 7.94 7.42
CA ILE A 9 14.19 8.46 6.16
C ILE A 9 13.31 7.44 5.46
N LEU A 10 13.75 6.17 5.34
CA LEU A 10 12.94 5.10 4.75
C LEU A 10 11.67 4.84 5.55
N GLY A 11 11.72 4.90 6.88
CA GLY A 11 10.54 4.80 7.74
C GLY A 11 9.55 5.94 7.52
N ILE A 12 10.02 7.18 7.35
CA ILE A 12 9.16 8.32 7.00
C ILE A 12 8.55 8.12 5.63
N VAL A 13 9.34 7.77 4.61
CA VAL A 13 8.86 7.52 3.25
C VAL A 13 7.78 6.44 3.24
N GLU A 14 8.01 5.32 3.93
CA GLU A 14 7.04 4.24 4.06
C GLU A 14 5.76 4.71 4.73
N GLY A 15 5.86 5.30 5.93
CA GLY A 15 4.69 5.74 6.69
C GLY A 15 3.88 6.82 5.99
N VAL A 16 4.52 7.70 5.20
CA VAL A 16 3.82 8.69 4.38
C VAL A 16 3.12 8.05 3.20
N THR A 17 3.78 7.13 2.50
CA THR A 17 3.35 6.73 1.14
C THR A 17 2.54 5.44 1.08
N GLU A 18 2.55 4.60 2.13
CA GLU A 18 1.92 3.28 2.09
C GLU A 18 0.40 3.33 1.89
N PHE A 19 -0.26 4.21 2.61
CA PHE A 19 -1.72 4.33 2.54
C PHE A 19 -2.22 5.36 1.54
N LEU A 20 -1.34 6.26 1.12
CA LEU A 20 -1.64 7.22 0.07
C LEU A 20 -1.56 6.56 -1.32
N PRO A 21 -2.35 7.00 -2.28
CA PRO A 21 -2.33 6.43 -3.63
C PRO A 21 -1.11 6.88 -4.46
N VAL A 22 0.10 6.85 -3.85
CA VAL A 22 1.35 7.36 -4.46
C VAL A 22 2.42 6.29 -4.72
N SER A 23 2.22 5.04 -4.25
CA SER A 23 3.15 3.90 -4.36
C SER A 23 4.37 3.99 -3.44
N SER A 24 4.25 3.41 -2.23
CA SER A 24 5.36 3.29 -1.28
C SER A 24 6.55 2.53 -1.87
N THR A 25 6.32 1.40 -2.52
CA THR A 25 7.38 0.60 -3.18
C THR A 25 8.16 1.43 -4.20
N GLY A 26 7.47 2.26 -5.00
CA GLY A 26 8.14 3.14 -5.96
C GLY A 26 9.03 4.17 -5.27
N HIS A 27 8.53 4.82 -4.22
CA HIS A 27 9.28 5.83 -3.47
C HIS A 27 10.46 5.21 -2.72
N LEU A 28 10.27 4.06 -2.07
CA LEU A 28 11.34 3.36 -1.37
C LEU A 28 12.45 2.92 -2.32
N LEU A 29 12.10 2.37 -3.49
CA LEU A 29 13.08 1.96 -4.50
C LEU A 29 13.91 3.15 -5.00
N LEU A 30 13.26 4.26 -5.34
CA LEU A 30 13.96 5.48 -5.78
C LEU A 30 14.82 6.08 -4.65
N THR A 31 14.31 6.10 -3.41
CA THR A 31 15.04 6.60 -2.24
C THR A 31 16.24 5.71 -1.91
N ALA A 32 16.08 4.39 -1.94
CA ALA A 32 17.17 3.44 -1.71
C ALA A 32 18.28 3.60 -2.75
N ARG A 33 17.89 3.75 -4.03
CA ARG A 33 18.85 4.01 -5.11
C ARG A 33 19.60 5.34 -4.92
N PHE A 34 18.89 6.41 -4.54
CA PHE A 34 19.49 7.72 -4.27
C PHE A 34 20.53 7.65 -3.13
N PHE A 35 20.27 6.83 -2.12
CA PHE A 35 21.24 6.61 -1.03
C PHE A 35 22.37 5.64 -1.39
N GLY A 36 22.40 5.10 -2.60
CA GLY A 36 23.36 4.08 -2.99
C GLY A 36 23.26 2.81 -2.12
N LEU A 37 22.06 2.51 -1.62
CA LEU A 37 21.79 1.25 -0.95
C LEU A 37 21.83 0.19 -2.03
N GLY A 38 22.89 -0.64 -2.01
CA GLY A 38 23.07 -1.73 -2.96
C GLY A 38 21.97 -2.79 -2.82
N GLU A 39 21.82 -3.63 -3.83
CA GLU A 39 21.03 -4.86 -3.75
C GLU A 39 21.61 -5.74 -2.64
N GLY A 40 20.97 -5.78 -1.49
CA GLY A 40 21.40 -6.54 -0.32
C GLY A 40 20.20 -7.10 0.44
N ALA A 41 20.25 -8.37 0.79
CA ALA A 41 19.19 -9.09 1.50
C ALA A 41 18.69 -8.36 2.76
N PHE A 42 19.58 -7.60 3.42
CA PHE A 42 19.21 -6.81 4.59
C PHE A 42 18.22 -5.68 4.26
N TRP A 43 18.50 -4.83 3.25
CA TRP A 43 17.62 -3.71 2.92
C TRP A 43 16.30 -4.15 2.30
N ASP A 44 16.30 -5.26 1.54
CA ASP A 44 15.07 -5.87 1.04
C ASP A 44 14.16 -6.32 2.20
N SER A 45 14.73 -7.02 3.18
CA SER A 45 13.99 -7.45 4.38
C SER A 45 13.60 -6.26 5.27
N PHE A 46 14.46 -5.23 5.38
CA PHE A 46 14.17 -4.01 6.12
C PHE A 46 12.92 -3.31 5.58
N ILE A 47 12.80 -3.16 4.26
CA ILE A 47 11.63 -2.55 3.62
C ILE A 47 10.36 -3.30 3.99
N VAL A 48 10.38 -4.63 3.96
CA VAL A 48 9.21 -5.45 4.33
C VAL A 48 8.86 -5.29 5.81
N LEU A 49 9.86 -5.18 6.68
CA LEU A 49 9.66 -5.02 8.13
C LEU A 49 9.08 -3.65 8.50
N ILE A 50 9.51 -2.57 7.87
CA ILE A 50 8.95 -1.24 8.14
C ILE A 50 7.50 -1.08 7.66
N GLN A 51 7.08 -1.85 6.65
CA GLN A 51 5.68 -1.94 6.23
C GLN A 51 4.77 -2.45 7.35
N LEU A 52 5.24 -3.38 8.19
CA LEU A 52 4.48 -3.82 9.37
C LEU A 52 4.25 -2.68 10.37
N GLY A 53 5.19 -1.74 10.48
CA GLY A 53 4.99 -0.53 11.28
C GLY A 53 3.81 0.29 10.76
N ALA A 54 3.72 0.49 9.45
CA ALA A 54 2.60 1.18 8.83
C ALA A 54 1.27 0.43 9.05
N ILE A 55 1.24 -0.90 8.89
CA ILE A 55 0.03 -1.71 9.16
C ILE A 55 -0.40 -1.63 10.62
N LEU A 56 0.53 -1.64 11.56
CA LEU A 56 0.20 -1.48 12.98
C LEU A 56 -0.54 -0.17 13.25
N ALA A 57 -0.23 0.89 12.51
CA ALA A 57 -0.95 2.16 12.60
C ALA A 57 -2.44 2.00 12.24
N ILE A 58 -2.76 1.25 11.19
CA ILE A 58 -4.16 0.94 10.83
C ILE A 58 -4.84 0.11 11.92
N LEU A 59 -4.17 -0.91 12.43
CA LEU A 59 -4.72 -1.75 13.50
C LEU A 59 -5.05 -0.93 14.75
N VAL A 60 -4.21 0.04 15.11
CA VAL A 60 -4.42 0.93 16.26
C VAL A 60 -5.54 1.93 15.99
N LEU A 61 -5.55 2.59 14.82
CA LEU A 61 -6.56 3.61 14.48
C LEU A 61 -7.97 3.04 14.32
N TYR A 62 -8.06 1.84 13.81
CA TYR A 62 -9.33 1.15 13.57
C TYR A 62 -9.61 0.04 14.59
N PHE A 63 -8.89 0.05 15.72
CA PHE A 63 -8.98 -1.03 16.71
C PHE A 63 -10.42 -1.30 17.17
N GLU A 64 -11.17 -0.27 17.53
CA GLU A 64 -12.57 -0.43 17.99
C GLU A 64 -13.48 -1.02 16.89
N ARG A 65 -13.28 -0.61 15.64
CA ARG A 65 -14.06 -1.12 14.51
C ARG A 65 -13.71 -2.57 14.21
N LEU A 66 -12.42 -2.89 14.17
CA LEU A 66 -11.93 -4.26 13.97
C LEU A 66 -12.33 -5.17 15.12
N TRP A 67 -12.29 -4.69 16.36
CA TRP A 67 -12.72 -5.44 17.54
C TRP A 67 -14.22 -5.75 17.51
N ARG A 68 -15.06 -4.78 17.15
CA ARG A 68 -16.51 -5.00 16.94
C ARG A 68 -16.78 -6.04 15.86
N VAL A 69 -16.07 -5.99 14.74
CA VAL A 69 -16.16 -6.99 13.68
C VAL A 69 -15.74 -8.37 14.20
N ALA A 70 -14.65 -8.47 14.94
CA ALA A 70 -14.19 -9.73 15.54
C ALA A 70 -15.23 -10.33 16.49
N ILE A 71 -15.80 -9.55 17.40
CA ILE A 71 -16.89 -10.00 18.27
C ILE A 71 -18.13 -10.41 17.44
N GLY A 72 -18.48 -9.63 16.44
CA GLY A 72 -19.63 -9.89 15.56
C GLY A 72 -19.52 -11.23 14.82
N LEU A 73 -18.32 -11.65 14.45
CA LEU A 73 -18.08 -12.97 13.85
C LEU A 73 -18.55 -14.11 14.75
N PHE A 74 -18.26 -14.02 16.06
CA PHE A 74 -18.61 -15.07 17.03
C PHE A 74 -20.07 -14.95 17.52
N SER A 75 -20.63 -13.75 17.56
CA SER A 75 -22.02 -13.52 17.96
C SER A 75 -23.04 -13.74 16.84
N GLY A 76 -22.59 -14.06 15.62
CA GLY A 76 -23.48 -14.36 14.50
C GLY A 76 -23.98 -13.13 13.73
N ASP A 77 -23.35 -11.95 13.92
CA ASP A 77 -23.69 -10.75 13.20
C ASP A 77 -23.41 -10.92 11.69
N THR A 78 -24.45 -10.74 10.88
CA THR A 78 -24.41 -10.95 9.44
C THR A 78 -23.56 -9.90 8.73
N ASP A 79 -23.54 -8.66 9.19
CA ASP A 79 -22.78 -7.57 8.59
C ASP A 79 -21.27 -7.80 8.81
N SER A 80 -20.86 -8.17 10.03
CA SER A 80 -19.47 -8.52 10.35
C SER A 80 -18.97 -9.72 9.55
N ARG A 81 -19.77 -10.77 9.43
CA ARG A 81 -19.43 -11.95 8.61
C ARG A 81 -19.28 -11.58 7.14
N ARG A 82 -20.23 -10.82 6.60
CA ARG A 82 -20.20 -10.35 5.21
C ARG A 82 -18.95 -9.52 4.92
N PHE A 83 -18.59 -8.61 5.83
CA PHE A 83 -17.40 -7.78 5.70
C PHE A 83 -16.12 -8.62 5.67
N VAL A 84 -15.93 -9.54 6.63
CA VAL A 84 -14.74 -10.41 6.67
C VAL A 84 -14.66 -11.29 5.43
N ILE A 85 -15.77 -11.90 5.01
CA ILE A 85 -15.82 -12.67 3.76
C ILE A 85 -15.45 -11.77 2.58
N GLY A 86 -15.96 -10.54 2.53
CA GLY A 86 -15.64 -9.56 1.48
C GLY A 86 -14.15 -9.21 1.43
N VAL A 87 -13.52 -8.95 2.57
CA VAL A 87 -12.08 -8.69 2.66
C VAL A 87 -11.27 -9.89 2.18
N LEU A 88 -11.67 -11.12 2.56
CA LEU A 88 -11.01 -12.35 2.12
C LEU A 88 -11.18 -12.56 0.60
N ILE A 89 -12.39 -12.33 0.05
CA ILE A 89 -12.64 -12.39 -1.39
C ILE A 89 -11.77 -11.38 -2.14
N ALA A 90 -11.61 -10.16 -1.61
CA ALA A 90 -10.75 -9.15 -2.23
C ALA A 90 -9.24 -9.49 -2.10
N PHE A 91 -8.85 -10.21 -1.07
CA PHE A 91 -7.47 -10.63 -0.85
C PHE A 91 -7.04 -11.79 -1.76
N LEU A 92 -7.94 -12.77 -2.00
CA LEU A 92 -7.62 -14.02 -2.72
C LEU A 92 -7.01 -13.83 -4.12
N PRO A 93 -7.49 -12.93 -5.00
CA PRO A 93 -6.89 -12.73 -6.33
C PRO A 93 -5.40 -12.38 -6.23
N ALA A 94 -5.02 -11.51 -5.28
CA ALA A 94 -3.63 -11.13 -5.09
C ALA A 94 -2.76 -12.31 -4.61
N VAL A 95 -3.29 -13.19 -3.76
CA VAL A 95 -2.59 -14.41 -3.35
C VAL A 95 -2.35 -15.33 -4.55
N VAL A 96 -3.39 -15.58 -5.33
CA VAL A 96 -3.30 -16.48 -6.50
C VAL A 96 -2.29 -15.95 -7.51
N VAL A 97 -2.40 -14.67 -7.89
CA VAL A 97 -1.49 -14.06 -8.87
C VAL A 97 -0.07 -13.98 -8.31
N GLY A 98 0.09 -13.64 -7.02
CA GLY A 98 1.41 -13.58 -6.37
C GLY A 98 2.13 -14.91 -6.31
N LEU A 99 1.42 -16.01 -6.03
CA LEU A 99 1.99 -17.35 -6.00
C LEU A 99 2.36 -17.87 -7.40
N ILE A 100 1.53 -17.60 -8.41
CA ILE A 100 1.73 -18.09 -9.78
C ILE A 100 2.74 -17.22 -10.55
N ALA A 101 2.57 -15.90 -10.50
CA ALA A 101 3.30 -14.95 -11.35
C ALA A 101 4.32 -14.10 -10.61
N GLY A 102 4.37 -14.14 -9.27
CA GLY A 102 5.17 -13.22 -8.46
C GLY A 102 6.67 -13.22 -8.81
N LYS A 103 7.26 -14.38 -9.10
CA LYS A 103 8.67 -14.48 -9.54
C LYS A 103 8.90 -13.76 -10.87
N TYR A 104 8.02 -13.99 -11.86
CA TYR A 104 8.09 -13.35 -13.17
C TYR A 104 7.91 -11.83 -13.06
N ILE A 105 6.92 -11.40 -12.28
CA ILE A 105 6.65 -9.99 -12.04
C ILE A 105 7.88 -9.32 -11.43
N LYS A 106 8.47 -9.93 -10.38
CA LYS A 106 9.66 -9.39 -9.72
C LYS A 106 10.86 -9.32 -10.68
N SER A 107 11.14 -10.36 -11.45
CA SER A 107 12.30 -10.39 -12.35
C SER A 107 12.20 -9.45 -13.55
N MET A 108 10.99 -9.22 -14.09
CA MET A 108 10.81 -8.42 -15.30
C MET A 108 10.48 -6.95 -15.02
N LEU A 109 9.77 -6.67 -13.93
CA LEU A 109 9.17 -5.35 -13.70
C LEU A 109 9.82 -4.58 -12.54
N PHE A 110 10.66 -5.19 -11.69
CA PHE A 110 11.40 -4.48 -10.64
C PHE A 110 12.58 -3.71 -11.24
N ASN A 111 12.23 -2.71 -12.03
CA ASN A 111 13.16 -1.85 -12.75
C ASN A 111 12.76 -0.39 -12.50
N PRO A 112 13.70 0.52 -12.15
CA PRO A 112 13.39 1.93 -11.90
C PRO A 112 12.67 2.63 -13.06
N TRP A 113 12.94 2.27 -14.30
CA TRP A 113 12.24 2.81 -15.48
C TRP A 113 10.75 2.44 -15.47
N VAL A 114 10.45 1.18 -15.17
CA VAL A 114 9.06 0.70 -15.04
C VAL A 114 8.36 1.44 -13.92
N VAL A 115 9.01 1.60 -12.75
CA VAL A 115 8.47 2.34 -11.60
C VAL A 115 8.11 3.77 -11.97
N CYS A 116 9.02 4.49 -12.61
CA CYS A 116 8.79 5.89 -13.00
C CYS A 116 7.65 5.99 -14.02
N PHE A 117 7.61 5.11 -15.02
CA PHE A 117 6.53 5.08 -16.01
C PHE A 117 5.18 4.77 -15.37
N THR A 118 5.10 3.77 -14.49
CA THR A 118 3.85 3.40 -13.82
C THR A 118 3.39 4.43 -12.78
N LEU A 119 4.31 5.20 -12.20
CA LEU A 119 3.95 6.37 -11.39
C LEU A 119 3.21 7.40 -12.24
N ILE A 120 3.74 7.75 -13.42
CA ILE A 120 3.12 8.73 -14.33
C ILE A 120 1.75 8.22 -14.79
N VAL A 121 1.69 7.00 -15.33
CA VAL A 121 0.42 6.42 -15.82
C VAL A 121 -0.61 6.34 -14.69
N GLY A 122 -0.22 5.83 -13.53
CA GLY A 122 -1.13 5.76 -12.38
C GLY A 122 -1.55 7.13 -11.84
N GLY A 123 -0.69 8.15 -11.96
CA GLY A 123 -1.05 9.54 -11.68
C GLY A 123 -2.10 10.05 -12.67
N ALA A 124 -1.93 9.80 -13.97
CA ALA A 124 -2.90 10.16 -15.00
C ALA A 124 -4.25 9.46 -14.80
N VAL A 125 -4.25 8.16 -14.47
CA VAL A 125 -5.48 7.41 -14.15
C VAL A 125 -6.18 8.00 -12.93
N LEU A 126 -5.43 8.34 -11.88
CA LEU A 126 -6.01 8.92 -10.67
C LEU A 126 -6.62 10.30 -10.93
N LEU A 127 -5.97 11.16 -11.76
CA LEU A 127 -6.52 12.43 -12.21
C LEU A 127 -7.80 12.23 -13.00
N TRP A 128 -7.79 11.30 -13.93
CA TRP A 128 -8.96 11.00 -14.75
C TRP A 128 -10.15 10.57 -13.88
N VAL A 129 -9.95 9.60 -12.96
CA VAL A 129 -11.03 9.11 -12.09
C VAL A 129 -11.53 10.17 -11.13
N ASP A 130 -10.64 11.02 -10.60
CA ASP A 130 -11.03 12.10 -9.68
C ASP A 130 -11.88 13.19 -10.35
N GLN A 131 -11.72 13.38 -11.68
CA GLN A 131 -12.51 14.32 -12.49
C GLN A 131 -13.86 13.75 -12.95
N LEU A 132 -14.05 12.43 -12.89
CA LEU A 132 -15.31 11.82 -13.24
C LEU A 132 -16.40 12.27 -12.25
N ARG A 133 -17.55 12.69 -12.78
CA ARG A 133 -18.74 13.00 -11.98
C ARG A 133 -19.44 11.71 -11.54
N LEU A 134 -18.73 10.88 -10.79
CA LEU A 134 -19.27 9.63 -10.26
C LEU A 134 -20.41 9.95 -9.29
N LYS A 135 -21.46 9.14 -9.35
CA LYS A 135 -22.57 9.18 -8.38
C LYS A 135 -22.36 8.04 -7.38
N PRO A 136 -21.81 8.31 -6.20
CA PRO A 136 -21.56 7.27 -5.20
C PRO A 136 -22.88 6.62 -4.75
N ARG A 137 -22.83 5.32 -4.52
CA ARG A 137 -23.94 4.51 -3.99
C ARG A 137 -23.55 3.83 -2.69
N GLU A 138 -22.22 3.64 -2.48
CA GLU A 138 -21.66 2.92 -1.35
C GLU A 138 -20.85 3.88 -0.49
N HIS A 139 -21.30 4.09 0.74
CA HIS A 139 -20.73 5.06 1.69
C HIS A 139 -20.10 4.40 2.92
N ASP A 140 -20.22 3.07 3.06
CA ASP A 140 -19.63 2.30 4.15
C ASP A 140 -18.81 1.15 3.62
N ALA A 141 -17.50 1.21 3.85
CA ALA A 141 -16.53 0.21 3.43
C ALA A 141 -16.83 -1.22 3.94
N THR A 142 -17.60 -1.35 5.02
CA THR A 142 -17.95 -2.66 5.59
C THR A 142 -19.20 -3.29 4.99
N ARG A 143 -19.91 -2.56 4.12
CA ARG A 143 -21.20 -2.98 3.56
C ARG A 143 -21.21 -3.11 2.05
N PHE A 144 -20.08 -3.09 1.41
CA PHE A 144 -19.98 -3.27 -0.04
C PHE A 144 -20.62 -4.59 -0.50
N PRO A 145 -21.21 -4.65 -1.70
CA PRO A 145 -21.63 -5.90 -2.34
C PRO A 145 -20.46 -6.87 -2.50
N LEU A 146 -20.70 -8.19 -2.32
CA LEU A 146 -19.63 -9.19 -2.42
C LEU A 146 -18.91 -9.16 -3.77
N LEU A 147 -19.65 -8.91 -4.85
CA LEU A 147 -19.08 -8.78 -6.19
C LEU A 147 -18.15 -7.56 -6.31
N MET A 148 -18.46 -6.47 -5.59
CA MET A 148 -17.60 -5.28 -5.55
C MET A 148 -16.25 -5.58 -4.86
N TYR A 149 -16.25 -6.33 -3.75
CA TYR A 149 -15.03 -6.79 -3.10
C TYR A 149 -14.15 -7.62 -4.06
N LEU A 150 -14.76 -8.53 -4.83
CA LEU A 150 -14.04 -9.34 -5.82
C LEU A 150 -13.36 -8.47 -6.88
N TRP A 151 -14.10 -7.53 -7.48
CA TRP A 151 -13.56 -6.68 -8.53
C TRP A 151 -12.45 -5.75 -8.01
N ILE A 152 -12.58 -5.22 -6.78
CA ILE A 152 -11.51 -4.46 -6.13
C ILE A 152 -10.27 -5.35 -5.94
N GLY A 153 -10.46 -6.60 -5.52
CA GLY A 153 -9.36 -7.56 -5.37
C GLY A 153 -8.66 -7.90 -6.68
N ILE A 154 -9.41 -8.07 -7.77
CA ILE A 154 -8.85 -8.28 -9.12
C ILE A 154 -8.05 -7.05 -9.55
N ALA A 155 -8.61 -5.84 -9.38
CA ALA A 155 -7.91 -4.61 -9.71
C ALA A 155 -6.64 -4.40 -8.86
N GLN A 156 -6.66 -4.82 -7.59
CA GLN A 156 -5.49 -4.77 -6.72
C GLN A 156 -4.30 -5.57 -7.29
N CYS A 157 -4.54 -6.63 -8.09
CA CYS A 157 -3.46 -7.40 -8.71
C CYS A 157 -2.57 -6.54 -9.62
N MET A 158 -3.08 -5.43 -10.18
CA MET A 158 -2.27 -4.47 -10.94
C MET A 158 -1.16 -3.86 -10.09
N ALA A 159 -1.35 -3.80 -8.78
CA ALA A 159 -0.35 -3.25 -7.86
C ALA A 159 0.89 -4.14 -7.67
N MET A 160 0.88 -5.36 -8.19
CA MET A 160 2.09 -6.18 -8.27
C MET A 160 3.11 -5.61 -9.26
N ILE A 161 2.67 -4.76 -10.19
CA ILE A 161 3.56 -3.97 -11.03
C ILE A 161 4.10 -2.82 -10.19
N PRO A 162 5.43 -2.74 -9.97
CA PRO A 162 6.04 -1.71 -9.15
C PRO A 162 5.67 -0.30 -9.65
N GLY A 163 5.36 0.59 -8.73
CA GLY A 163 4.94 1.96 -9.06
C GLY A 163 3.43 2.14 -9.26
N VAL A 164 2.64 1.08 -9.48
CA VAL A 164 1.17 1.19 -9.65
C VAL A 164 0.48 1.66 -8.37
N SER A 165 0.93 1.27 -7.20
CA SER A 165 0.31 1.52 -5.88
C SER A 165 -0.86 0.58 -5.56
N ARG A 166 -0.72 -0.20 -4.49
CA ARG A 166 -1.79 -1.07 -3.96
C ARG A 166 -3.01 -0.23 -3.53
N SER A 167 -2.77 0.82 -2.75
CA SER A 167 -3.82 1.76 -2.33
C SER A 167 -4.45 2.48 -3.53
N GLY A 168 -3.65 2.93 -4.49
CA GLY A 168 -4.16 3.57 -5.71
C GLY A 168 -5.07 2.66 -6.53
N ALA A 169 -4.67 1.41 -6.77
CA ALA A 169 -5.46 0.45 -7.54
C ALA A 169 -6.80 0.10 -6.87
N SER A 170 -6.77 -0.18 -5.56
CA SER A 170 -7.98 -0.52 -4.80
C SER A 170 -8.93 0.68 -4.64
N ILE A 171 -8.41 1.89 -4.40
CA ILE A 171 -9.22 3.12 -4.30
C ILE A 171 -9.90 3.43 -5.64
N VAL A 172 -9.14 3.45 -6.73
CA VAL A 172 -9.67 3.70 -8.08
C VAL A 172 -10.76 2.69 -8.43
N ALA A 173 -10.52 1.41 -8.21
CA ALA A 173 -11.50 0.36 -8.47
C ALA A 173 -12.77 0.56 -7.63
N ALA A 174 -12.64 0.82 -6.32
CA ALA A 174 -13.79 1.05 -5.45
C ALA A 174 -14.63 2.25 -5.91
N MET A 175 -13.98 3.37 -6.29
CA MET A 175 -14.68 4.55 -6.80
C MET A 175 -15.42 4.27 -8.10
N LEU A 176 -14.79 3.59 -9.07
CA LEU A 176 -15.43 3.23 -10.34
C LEU A 176 -16.60 2.27 -10.15
N LEU A 177 -16.59 1.46 -9.10
CA LEU A 177 -17.67 0.55 -8.72
C LEU A 177 -18.77 1.21 -7.87
N GLY A 178 -18.62 2.48 -7.53
CA GLY A 178 -19.66 3.27 -6.86
C GLY A 178 -19.42 3.61 -5.40
N ALA A 179 -18.21 3.38 -4.85
CA ALA A 179 -17.85 3.90 -3.53
C ALA A 179 -17.57 5.40 -3.57
N ASP A 180 -17.91 6.11 -2.49
CA ASP A 180 -17.38 7.44 -2.30
C ASP A 180 -15.89 7.43 -1.95
N LYS A 181 -15.24 8.59 -2.01
CA LYS A 181 -13.79 8.72 -1.82
C LYS A 181 -13.33 8.22 -0.45
N ARG A 182 -14.12 8.47 0.60
CA ARG A 182 -13.82 8.04 1.97
C ARG A 182 -13.94 6.54 2.13
N ALA A 183 -15.07 5.97 1.69
CA ALA A 183 -15.30 4.53 1.78
C ALA A 183 -14.29 3.73 0.94
N ALA A 184 -13.91 4.24 -0.26
CA ALA A 184 -12.88 3.66 -1.10
C ALA A 184 -11.51 3.62 -0.39
N ALA A 185 -11.11 4.73 0.24
CA ALA A 185 -9.85 4.82 0.99
C ALA A 185 -9.87 3.92 2.25
N GLU A 186 -10.96 3.94 3.04
CA GLU A 186 -11.10 3.08 4.21
C GLU A 186 -11.04 1.58 3.83
N PHE A 187 -11.72 1.18 2.76
CA PHE A 187 -11.64 -0.21 2.30
C PHE A 187 -10.24 -0.61 1.89
N SER A 188 -9.52 0.28 1.21
CA SER A 188 -8.11 0.05 0.87
C SER A 188 -7.25 -0.21 2.12
N PHE A 189 -7.51 0.49 3.23
CA PHE A 189 -6.81 0.25 4.51
C PHE A 189 -7.12 -1.13 5.10
N PHE A 190 -8.39 -1.53 5.10
CA PHE A 190 -8.77 -2.85 5.60
C PHE A 190 -8.19 -3.98 4.75
N LEU A 191 -8.19 -3.81 3.42
CA LEU A 191 -7.61 -4.78 2.49
C LEU A 191 -6.07 -4.86 2.62
N ALA A 192 -5.42 -3.79 3.07
CA ALA A 192 -3.98 -3.78 3.36
C ALA A 192 -3.60 -4.80 4.44
N ILE A 193 -4.44 -4.96 5.47
CA ILE A 193 -4.14 -5.81 6.61
C ILE A 193 -3.80 -7.25 6.18
N PRO A 194 -4.71 -8.01 5.55
CA PRO A 194 -4.38 -9.38 5.13
C PRO A 194 -3.33 -9.41 4.01
N THR A 195 -3.32 -8.44 3.12
CA THR A 195 -2.38 -8.42 1.98
C THR A 195 -0.94 -8.27 2.44
N MET A 196 -0.66 -7.33 3.34
CA MET A 196 0.70 -7.06 3.81
C MET A 196 1.16 -8.07 4.86
N ILE A 197 0.26 -8.53 5.75
CA ILE A 197 0.59 -9.63 6.66
C ILE A 197 0.91 -10.91 5.87
N GLY A 198 0.13 -11.20 4.82
CA GLY A 198 0.39 -12.35 3.95
C GLY A 198 1.71 -12.24 3.19
N ALA A 199 2.01 -11.06 2.64
CA ALA A 199 3.28 -10.80 1.97
C ALA A 199 4.47 -10.94 2.93
N PHE A 200 4.37 -10.34 4.13
CA PHE A 200 5.37 -10.48 5.18
C PHE A 200 5.58 -11.94 5.60
N ALA A 201 4.49 -12.67 5.88
CA ALA A 201 4.59 -14.07 6.30
C ALA A 201 5.29 -14.94 5.23
N TYR A 202 5.01 -14.68 3.96
CA TYR A 202 5.65 -15.37 2.84
C TYR A 202 7.14 -15.01 2.75
N ASP A 203 7.49 -13.72 2.82
CA ASP A 203 8.88 -13.26 2.74
C ASP A 203 9.70 -13.72 3.94
N PHE A 204 9.15 -13.63 5.15
CA PHE A 204 9.75 -14.13 6.37
C PHE A 204 10.04 -15.63 6.30
N TYR A 205 9.05 -16.43 5.85
CA TYR A 205 9.24 -17.87 5.69
C TYR A 205 10.37 -18.22 4.73
N LYS A 206 10.45 -17.46 3.61
CA LYS A 206 11.44 -17.67 2.57
C LYS A 206 12.85 -17.28 2.99
N ASN A 207 13.00 -16.15 3.68
CA ASN A 207 14.30 -15.52 4.00
C ASN A 207 14.72 -15.71 5.47
N ARG A 208 14.02 -16.57 6.24
CA ARG A 208 14.26 -16.76 7.67
C ARG A 208 15.69 -17.13 8.06
N ALA A 209 16.44 -17.78 7.15
CA ALA A 209 17.83 -18.19 7.39
C ALA A 209 18.83 -17.02 7.26
N GLU A 210 18.43 -15.93 6.60
CA GLU A 210 19.27 -14.75 6.34
C GLU A 210 19.02 -13.64 7.37
N MET A 211 17.97 -13.77 8.19
CA MET A 211 17.65 -12.80 9.23
C MET A 211 18.56 -12.98 10.44
N THR A 212 19.51 -12.04 10.59
CA THR A 212 20.40 -11.97 11.77
C THR A 212 19.87 -10.92 12.76
N THR A 213 20.21 -11.11 14.03
CA THR A 213 19.84 -10.15 15.10
C THR A 213 20.72 -8.90 15.13
N ASP A 214 21.77 -8.85 14.31
CA ASP A 214 22.79 -7.79 14.34
C ASP A 214 22.25 -6.41 13.99
N HIS A 215 21.14 -6.35 13.25
CA HIS A 215 20.54 -5.11 12.76
C HIS A 215 19.20 -4.75 13.44
N LEU A 216 18.83 -5.44 14.53
CA LEU A 216 17.55 -5.21 15.24
C LEU A 216 17.33 -3.74 15.63
N GLY A 217 18.38 -3.03 16.04
CA GLY A 217 18.28 -1.62 16.39
C GLY A 217 17.86 -0.73 15.22
N ILE A 218 18.41 -0.98 14.02
CA ILE A 218 18.11 -0.22 12.80
C ILE A 218 16.68 -0.53 12.33
N VAL A 219 16.28 -1.80 12.38
CA VAL A 219 14.92 -2.24 12.03
C VAL A 219 13.89 -1.62 12.99
N THR A 220 14.17 -1.62 14.29
CA THR A 220 13.30 -1.00 15.30
C THR A 220 13.11 0.48 15.04
N ILE A 221 14.17 1.23 14.71
CA ILE A 221 14.09 2.64 14.37
C ILE A 221 13.16 2.84 13.17
N GLY A 222 13.40 2.15 12.06
CA GLY A 222 12.58 2.27 10.85
C GLY A 222 11.12 1.89 11.08
N PHE A 223 10.87 0.81 11.82
CA PHE A 223 9.53 0.34 12.18
C PHE A 223 8.75 1.39 13.01
N VAL A 224 9.38 1.91 14.08
CA VAL A 224 8.73 2.92 14.96
C VAL A 224 8.47 4.21 14.19
N VAL A 225 9.41 4.66 13.38
CA VAL A 225 9.24 5.87 12.56
C VAL A 225 8.12 5.67 11.54
N SER A 226 8.08 4.53 10.85
CA SER A 226 7.01 4.19 9.90
C SER A 226 5.65 4.17 10.61
N PHE A 227 5.56 3.53 11.77
CA PHE A 227 4.34 3.48 12.58
C PHE A 227 3.83 4.88 12.95
N ILE A 228 4.69 5.73 13.53
CA ILE A 228 4.31 7.07 13.98
C ILE A 228 3.89 7.93 12.78
N THR A 229 4.65 7.87 11.69
CA THR A 229 4.37 8.64 10.47
C THR A 229 3.04 8.20 9.85
N ALA A 230 2.81 6.89 9.74
CA ALA A 230 1.56 6.35 9.23
C ALA A 230 0.35 6.73 10.10
N LEU A 231 0.49 6.73 11.44
CA LEU A 231 -0.57 7.20 12.35
C LEU A 231 -1.01 8.63 12.05
N ILE A 232 -0.05 9.54 11.83
CA ILE A 232 -0.32 10.94 11.54
C ILE A 232 -0.99 11.07 10.17
N VAL A 233 -0.42 10.41 9.17
CA VAL A 233 -0.89 10.50 7.78
C VAL A 233 -2.30 9.94 7.62
N VAL A 234 -2.58 8.75 8.15
CA VAL A 234 -3.89 8.11 7.99
C VAL A 234 -5.00 8.92 8.67
N ARG A 235 -4.72 9.52 9.84
CA ARG A 235 -5.70 10.39 10.54
C ARG A 235 -6.12 11.58 9.69
N THR A 236 -5.19 12.20 8.98
CA THR A 236 -5.43 13.42 8.20
C THR A 236 -5.89 13.14 6.77
N PHE A 237 -5.49 12.01 6.23
CA PHE A 237 -5.72 11.64 4.83
C PHE A 237 -7.21 11.53 4.48
N LEU A 238 -8.02 10.84 5.29
CA LEU A 238 -9.45 10.64 4.99
C LEU A 238 -10.21 11.97 4.94
N ASP A 239 -9.93 12.86 5.88
CA ASP A 239 -10.57 14.17 5.91
C ASP A 239 -10.13 15.02 4.72
N TYR A 240 -8.85 14.90 4.34
CA TYR A 240 -8.32 15.58 3.18
C TYR A 240 -8.98 15.10 1.88
N VAL A 241 -9.02 13.78 1.60
CA VAL A 241 -9.57 13.27 0.34
C VAL A 241 -11.07 13.47 0.22
N THR A 242 -11.78 13.50 1.33
CA THR A 242 -13.22 13.81 1.34
C THR A 242 -13.49 15.23 0.86
N ARG A 243 -12.61 16.19 1.19
CA ARG A 243 -12.78 17.60 0.84
C ARG A 243 -12.12 17.98 -0.49
N HIS A 244 -10.94 17.45 -0.77
CA HIS A 244 -10.08 17.91 -1.87
C HIS A 244 -9.85 16.88 -2.97
N GLY A 245 -10.27 15.61 -2.75
CA GLY A 245 -10.04 14.52 -3.70
C GLY A 245 -8.58 14.07 -3.77
N PHE A 246 -8.23 13.46 -4.90
CA PHE A 246 -6.95 12.80 -5.10
C PHE A 246 -5.98 13.57 -6.01
N VAL A 247 -6.33 14.76 -6.47
CA VAL A 247 -5.56 15.57 -7.43
C VAL A 247 -4.11 15.80 -6.98
N LEU A 248 -3.90 16.15 -5.69
CA LEU A 248 -2.57 16.36 -5.13
C LEU A 248 -1.67 15.12 -5.28
N PHE A 249 -2.20 13.95 -4.93
CA PHE A 249 -1.45 12.68 -4.98
C PHE A 249 -1.16 12.25 -6.42
N ALA A 250 -2.08 12.54 -7.32
CA ALA A 250 -1.93 12.25 -8.74
C ALA A 250 -0.79 13.09 -9.35
N TRP A 251 -0.76 14.39 -9.09
CA TRP A 251 0.33 15.26 -9.53
C TRP A 251 1.66 14.90 -8.89
N TRP A 252 1.65 14.57 -7.61
CA TRP A 252 2.86 14.07 -6.92
C TRP A 252 3.47 12.88 -7.67
N ARG A 253 2.65 11.89 -8.04
CA ARG A 253 3.11 10.72 -8.83
C ARG A 253 3.71 11.13 -10.17
N VAL A 254 3.04 12.01 -10.92
CA VAL A 254 3.54 12.49 -12.21
C VAL A 254 4.88 13.21 -12.06
N ILE A 255 4.99 14.08 -11.07
CA ILE A 255 6.24 14.83 -10.80
C ILE A 255 7.38 13.87 -10.44
N VAL A 256 7.16 13.00 -9.45
CA VAL A 256 8.20 12.04 -9.00
C VAL A 256 8.60 11.09 -10.12
N GLY A 257 7.62 10.56 -10.87
CA GLY A 257 7.90 9.67 -12.00
C GLY A 257 8.68 10.38 -13.11
N THR A 258 8.34 11.63 -13.44
CA THR A 258 9.05 12.42 -14.46
C THR A 258 10.47 12.76 -14.00
N LEU A 259 10.64 13.25 -12.78
CA LEU A 259 11.97 13.53 -12.23
C LEU A 259 12.84 12.28 -12.17
N GLY A 260 12.24 11.12 -11.78
CA GLY A 260 12.93 9.85 -11.80
C GLY A 260 13.39 9.43 -13.20
N LEU A 261 12.55 9.58 -14.24
CA LEU A 261 12.96 9.30 -15.62
C LEU A 261 14.09 10.21 -16.08
N VAL A 262 14.03 11.49 -15.75
CA VAL A 262 15.12 12.44 -16.09
C VAL A 262 16.42 12.03 -15.39
N ALA A 263 16.37 11.73 -14.10
CA ALA A 263 17.55 11.28 -13.35
C ALA A 263 18.15 10.01 -13.96
N LEU A 264 17.32 9.00 -14.26
CA LEU A 264 17.77 7.76 -14.91
C LEU A 264 18.39 8.00 -16.29
N ALA A 265 17.84 8.94 -17.08
CA ALA A 265 18.40 9.30 -18.38
C ALA A 265 19.74 10.03 -18.26
N MET A 266 19.98 10.71 -17.13
CA MET A 266 21.27 11.36 -16.80
C MET A 266 22.30 10.41 -16.19
N GLY A 267 21.97 9.13 -16.02
CA GLY A 267 22.89 8.09 -15.52
C GLY A 267 22.90 7.86 -14.00
N PHE A 268 21.88 8.39 -13.29
CA PHE A 268 21.69 8.12 -11.86
C PHE A 268 21.05 6.76 -11.59
#